data_21ee140443ab37ef1be376cf4dade704
#
_entry.id   21ee140443ab37ef1be376cf4dade704
#
_cell.length_a   1.000
_cell.length_b   1.000
_cell.length_c   1.000
_cell.angle_alpha   90.00
_cell.angle_beta   90.00
_cell.angle_gamma   90.00
#
_symmetry.space_group_name_H-M   'P 1'
#
loop_
_entity.id
_entity.type
_entity.pdbx_description
1 polymer ?
#
loop_
_entity_poly.entity_id
_entity_poly.type
_entity_poly.pdbx_seq_one_letter_code
_entity_poly.pdbx_strand_id
1 'polypeptide(L)'
;LTLSFCVKILVKKESVSIMLRIMNYATPESLDEAYALLTKNKKNMILGGMIWLKMEDIQIPTAIDLSKLGLDQIEEDDAEFKIGAMVTLRQLETHESFNKATCHVFRDAVKDIVGVQLRNLATIGGSVYSRFSFSDVICSLLCLECDVQTHAHGRISLEEFISLPYEKDIVEYIYVKKTNLPSAFVSVRKSATDLSVLNASCTKYADHYRFCFGARPAIAKVYNCDLDHIDLDVYCADNMRGSKEYREKLVEGLTQKLLRKVESYVG
;
A
#
# COMPACT_ATOMS: atom_id res chain seq x y z
N LEU A 1 -9.62 35.04 28.94
CA LEU A 1 -10.42 34.18 28.02
C LEU A 1 -9.68 32.88 27.59
N THR A 2 -8.39 32.73 27.91
CA THR A 2 -7.55 31.58 27.49
C THR A 2 -7.44 30.45 28.52
N LEU A 3 -7.82 30.67 29.77
CA LEU A 3 -7.78 29.63 30.83
C LEU A 3 -9.05 28.73 30.86
N SER A 4 -10.16 29.21 30.32
CA SER A 4 -11.43 28.46 30.32
C SER A 4 -11.47 27.32 29.29
N PHE A 5 -10.60 27.34 28.25
CA PHE A 5 -10.59 26.32 27.21
C PHE A 5 -9.76 25.09 27.59
N CYS A 6 -8.67 25.27 28.34
CA CYS A 6 -7.84 24.15 28.83
C CYS A 6 -8.53 23.31 29.91
N VAL A 7 -9.35 23.93 30.75
CA VAL A 7 -10.03 23.20 31.83
C VAL A 7 -11.19 22.34 31.34
N LYS A 8 -11.82 22.70 30.20
CA LYS A 8 -12.89 21.88 29.61
C LYS A 8 -12.39 20.60 28.91
N ILE A 9 -11.11 20.53 28.55
CA ILE A 9 -10.51 19.34 27.97
C ILE A 9 -10.12 18.29 29.01
N LEU A 10 -9.91 18.71 30.25
CA LEU A 10 -9.47 17.84 31.37
C LEU A 10 -10.60 17.15 32.15
N VAL A 11 -11.86 17.53 31.95
CA VAL A 11 -12.99 16.99 32.74
C VAL A 11 -13.89 16.01 31.99
N LYS A 12 -13.54 15.61 30.75
CA LYS A 12 -14.28 14.58 29.99
C LYS A 12 -13.35 13.49 29.46
N LYS A 13 -12.72 12.77 30.39
CA LYS A 13 -12.19 11.43 30.12
C LYS A 13 -12.56 10.53 31.31
N GLU A 14 -13.81 10.15 31.38
CA GLU A 14 -14.06 8.76 31.70
C GLU A 14 -13.31 7.98 30.63
N SER A 15 -12.40 7.11 31.05
CA SER A 15 -11.61 6.28 30.18
C SER A 15 -12.56 5.30 29.46
N VAL A 16 -13.16 5.77 28.37
CA VAL A 16 -13.78 4.85 27.42
C VAL A 16 -12.62 4.06 26.85
N SER A 17 -12.49 2.83 27.28
CA SER A 17 -11.54 1.89 26.72
C SER A 17 -11.82 1.83 25.22
N ILE A 18 -10.94 2.41 24.41
CA ILE A 18 -10.96 2.24 22.95
C ILE A 18 -10.75 0.76 22.70
N MET A 19 -11.76 0.08 22.21
CA MET A 19 -11.71 -1.36 22.01
C MET A 19 -12.48 -1.77 20.77
N LEU A 20 -11.77 -2.40 19.85
CA LEU A 20 -12.39 -3.14 18.74
C LEU A 20 -13.29 -4.25 19.31
N ARG A 21 -14.55 -4.28 18.89
CA ARG A 21 -15.54 -5.30 19.30
C ARG A 21 -16.00 -6.07 18.08
N ILE A 22 -15.74 -7.38 18.07
CA ILE A 22 -16.23 -8.30 17.05
C ILE A 22 -17.39 -9.09 17.65
N MET A 23 -18.60 -9.00 17.03
CA MET A 23 -19.79 -9.68 17.52
C MET A 23 -19.87 -11.12 17.00
N ASN A 24 -19.55 -11.34 15.73
CA ASN A 24 -19.52 -12.64 15.09
C ASN A 24 -18.23 -12.78 14.27
N TYR A 25 -17.73 -14.02 14.21
CA TYR A 25 -16.58 -14.39 13.40
C TYR A 25 -17.00 -15.44 12.39
N ALA A 26 -16.66 -15.22 11.12
CA ALA A 26 -17.00 -16.11 10.02
C ALA A 26 -15.76 -16.53 9.24
N THR A 27 -15.68 -17.80 8.91
CA THR A 27 -14.64 -18.39 8.03
C THR A 27 -15.35 -19.00 6.83
N PRO A 28 -15.67 -18.21 5.78
CA PRO A 28 -16.37 -18.70 4.60
C PRO A 28 -15.56 -19.78 3.87
N GLU A 29 -16.27 -20.65 3.16
CA GLU A 29 -15.66 -21.72 2.36
C GLU A 29 -15.46 -21.33 0.89
N SER A 30 -15.97 -20.14 0.49
CA SER A 30 -15.80 -19.59 -0.87
C SER A 30 -15.73 -18.06 -0.86
N LEU A 31 -15.18 -17.49 -1.95
CA LEU A 31 -15.17 -16.05 -2.16
C LEU A 31 -16.58 -15.47 -2.31
N ASP A 32 -17.49 -16.19 -2.98
CA ASP A 32 -18.90 -15.79 -3.12
C ASP A 32 -19.59 -15.69 -1.75
N GLU A 33 -19.37 -16.65 -0.86
CA GLU A 33 -19.88 -16.60 0.51
C GLU A 33 -19.27 -15.43 1.29
N ALA A 34 -17.96 -15.21 1.18
CA ALA A 34 -17.29 -14.09 1.81
C ALA A 34 -17.85 -12.75 1.35
N TYR A 35 -18.10 -12.60 0.04
CA TYR A 35 -18.67 -11.40 -0.55
C TYR A 35 -20.12 -11.17 -0.13
N ALA A 36 -20.94 -12.23 -0.11
CA ALA A 36 -22.30 -12.17 0.39
C ALA A 36 -22.36 -11.74 1.87
N LEU A 37 -21.48 -12.26 2.72
CA LEU A 37 -21.34 -11.82 4.10
C LEU A 37 -20.88 -10.37 4.21
N LEU A 38 -19.89 -9.95 3.41
CA LEU A 38 -19.35 -8.59 3.40
C LEU A 38 -20.41 -7.56 3.04
N THR A 39 -21.23 -7.85 2.02
CA THR A 39 -22.26 -6.93 1.50
C THR A 39 -23.56 -6.93 2.30
N LYS A 40 -23.82 -8.00 3.08
CA LYS A 40 -25.01 -8.13 3.93
C LYS A 40 -25.17 -7.00 4.96
N ASN A 41 -24.06 -6.45 5.45
CA ASN A 41 -24.09 -5.34 6.40
C ASN A 41 -22.93 -4.35 6.13
N LYS A 42 -23.23 -3.06 6.12
CA LYS A 42 -22.24 -1.99 5.88
C LYS A 42 -21.06 -1.99 6.87
N LYS A 43 -21.22 -2.57 8.06
CA LYS A 43 -20.20 -2.65 9.10
C LYS A 43 -19.47 -4.00 9.15
N ASN A 44 -19.85 -4.99 8.32
CA ASN A 44 -19.07 -6.21 8.20
C ASN A 44 -17.72 -5.90 7.55
N MET A 45 -16.66 -6.57 8.00
CA MET A 45 -15.30 -6.30 7.56
C MET A 45 -14.52 -7.59 7.33
N ILE A 46 -13.66 -7.55 6.32
CA ILE A 46 -12.67 -8.60 6.09
C ILE A 46 -11.50 -8.38 7.03
N LEU A 47 -11.00 -9.47 7.59
CA LEU A 47 -9.78 -9.48 8.39
C LEU A 47 -8.59 -9.75 7.48
N GLY A 48 -7.75 -8.75 7.29
CA GLY A 48 -6.37 -8.93 6.84
C GLY A 48 -5.46 -9.07 8.07
N GLY A 49 -4.27 -8.46 8.03
CA GLY A 49 -3.35 -8.47 9.18
C GLY A 49 -3.80 -7.68 10.41
N MET A 50 -4.95 -7.05 10.37
CA MET A 50 -5.58 -6.26 11.45
C MET A 50 -4.72 -5.11 12.02
N ILE A 51 -3.69 -4.65 11.32
CA ILE A 51 -2.71 -3.68 11.85
C ILE A 51 -3.38 -2.36 12.25
N TRP A 52 -4.21 -1.81 11.36
CA TRP A 52 -4.95 -0.58 11.62
C TRP A 52 -6.29 -0.85 12.32
N LEU A 53 -6.99 -1.89 11.90
CA LEU A 53 -8.33 -2.23 12.39
C LEU A 53 -8.36 -2.42 13.92
N LYS A 54 -7.34 -3.05 14.50
CA LYS A 54 -7.27 -3.27 15.95
C LYS A 54 -7.14 -1.99 16.79
N MET A 55 -6.78 -0.87 16.17
CA MET A 55 -6.64 0.43 16.83
C MET A 55 -7.92 1.29 16.76
N GLU A 56 -8.92 0.81 16.01
CA GLU A 56 -10.18 1.52 15.85
C GLU A 56 -11.16 1.23 17.00
N ASP A 57 -11.90 2.27 17.40
CA ASP A 57 -13.02 2.12 18.34
C ASP A 57 -14.32 1.88 17.59
N ILE A 58 -14.46 0.66 17.08
CA ILE A 58 -15.60 0.26 16.26
C ILE A 58 -16.16 -1.08 16.70
N GLN A 59 -17.46 -1.27 16.42
CA GLN A 59 -18.13 -2.56 16.54
C GLN A 59 -18.36 -3.16 15.16
N ILE A 60 -17.81 -4.37 14.96
CA ILE A 60 -17.93 -5.16 13.74
C ILE A 60 -19.00 -6.23 13.96
N PRO A 61 -20.15 -6.17 13.24
CA PRO A 61 -21.20 -7.20 13.37
C PRO A 61 -20.73 -8.58 12.95
N THR A 62 -19.99 -8.68 11.84
CA THR A 62 -19.33 -9.92 11.39
C THR A 62 -17.95 -9.61 10.84
N ALA A 63 -16.94 -10.18 11.47
CA ALA A 63 -15.56 -10.21 10.96
C ALA A 63 -15.40 -11.45 10.08
N ILE A 64 -14.89 -11.27 8.87
CA ILE A 64 -14.78 -12.30 7.84
C ILE A 64 -13.30 -12.63 7.64
N ASP A 65 -12.93 -13.87 7.93
CA ASP A 65 -11.57 -14.36 7.80
C ASP A 65 -11.43 -15.18 6.52
N LEU A 66 -10.52 -14.77 5.66
CA LEU A 66 -10.25 -15.40 4.36
C LEU A 66 -9.17 -16.50 4.43
N SER A 67 -8.67 -16.84 5.61
CA SER A 67 -7.52 -17.75 5.79
C SER A 67 -7.71 -19.15 5.22
N LYS A 68 -8.96 -19.61 5.06
CA LYS A 68 -9.27 -20.91 4.47
C LYS A 68 -9.39 -20.93 2.95
N LEU A 69 -9.28 -19.76 2.30
CA LEU A 69 -9.54 -19.64 0.86
C LEU A 69 -8.28 -19.78 -0.02
N GLY A 70 -7.14 -20.15 0.57
CA GLY A 70 -5.88 -20.35 -0.18
C GLY A 70 -5.28 -19.08 -0.75
N LEU A 71 -5.64 -17.90 -0.21
CA LEU A 71 -5.15 -16.60 -0.66
C LEU A 71 -3.80 -16.19 -0.06
N ASP A 72 -3.11 -17.07 0.61
CA ASP A 72 -1.80 -16.88 1.27
C ASP A 72 -0.63 -17.43 0.45
N GLN A 73 -0.87 -17.76 -0.83
CA GLN A 73 0.10 -18.35 -1.74
C GLN A 73 0.62 -17.34 -2.77
N ILE A 74 1.87 -17.55 -3.19
CA ILE A 74 2.50 -16.86 -4.32
C ILE A 74 2.70 -17.91 -5.41
N GLU A 75 1.95 -17.80 -6.49
CA GLU A 75 2.11 -18.60 -7.68
C GLU A 75 2.98 -17.83 -8.68
N GLU A 76 3.82 -18.55 -9.42
CA GLU A 76 4.77 -17.98 -10.35
C GLU A 76 4.75 -18.76 -11.65
N ASP A 77 4.54 -18.07 -12.78
CA ASP A 77 4.73 -18.61 -14.12
C ASP A 77 5.85 -17.87 -14.87
N ASP A 78 5.99 -18.10 -16.17
CA ASP A 78 7.03 -17.45 -16.98
C ASP A 78 6.81 -15.94 -17.17
N ALA A 79 5.58 -15.45 -17.06
CA ALA A 79 5.18 -14.08 -17.38
C ALA A 79 4.95 -13.21 -16.15
N GLU A 80 4.37 -13.77 -15.08
CA GLU A 80 3.94 -12.97 -13.93
C GLU A 80 3.96 -13.76 -12.60
N PHE A 81 3.85 -13.01 -11.52
CA PHE A 81 3.52 -13.52 -10.20
C PHE A 81 2.04 -13.27 -9.91
N LYS A 82 1.33 -14.31 -9.47
CA LYS A 82 -0.02 -14.22 -8.92
C LYS A 82 0.07 -14.33 -7.41
N ILE A 83 -0.23 -13.25 -6.72
CA ILE A 83 -0.02 -13.10 -5.28
C ILE A 83 -1.38 -13.03 -4.60
N GLY A 84 -1.69 -13.98 -3.75
CA GLY A 84 -2.93 -13.99 -2.98
C GLY A 84 -2.99 -12.82 -1.97
N ALA A 85 -4.18 -12.30 -1.76
CA ALA A 85 -4.40 -11.10 -0.93
C ALA A 85 -3.96 -11.28 0.55
N MET A 86 -3.91 -12.51 1.04
CA MET A 86 -3.49 -12.85 2.41
C MET A 86 -1.99 -13.08 2.54
N VAL A 87 -1.22 -13.04 1.44
CA VAL A 87 0.25 -13.07 1.49
C VAL A 87 0.76 -11.89 2.30
N THR A 88 1.66 -12.16 3.24
CA THR A 88 2.21 -11.13 4.12
C THR A 88 3.31 -10.32 3.44
N LEU A 89 3.51 -9.09 3.89
CA LEU A 89 4.61 -8.25 3.39
C LEU A 89 5.96 -8.90 3.64
N ARG A 90 6.09 -9.70 4.71
CA ARG A 90 7.33 -10.42 5.01
C ARG A 90 7.60 -11.56 4.03
N GLN A 91 6.59 -12.32 3.63
CA GLN A 91 6.75 -13.35 2.59
C GLN A 91 7.29 -12.73 1.29
N LEU A 92 6.69 -11.62 0.83
CA LEU A 92 7.17 -10.92 -0.37
C LEU A 92 8.56 -10.29 -0.19
N GLU A 93 8.84 -9.69 0.98
CA GLU A 93 10.16 -9.12 1.30
C GLU A 93 11.29 -10.16 1.16
N THR A 94 11.01 -11.42 1.47
CA THR A 94 11.99 -12.51 1.47
C THR A 94 11.89 -13.44 0.25
N HIS A 95 10.94 -13.23 -0.64
CA HIS A 95 10.76 -14.07 -1.83
C HIS A 95 11.82 -13.75 -2.88
N GLU A 96 12.78 -14.64 -3.06
CA GLU A 96 13.97 -14.38 -3.89
C GLU A 96 13.64 -14.10 -5.36
N SER A 97 12.83 -14.97 -6.00
CA SER A 97 12.45 -14.82 -7.41
C SER A 97 11.71 -13.51 -7.65
N PHE A 98 10.71 -13.17 -6.81
CA PHE A 98 9.97 -11.92 -6.88
C PHE A 98 10.88 -10.69 -6.77
N ASN A 99 11.76 -10.69 -5.77
CA ASN A 99 12.68 -9.57 -5.57
C ASN A 99 13.70 -9.43 -6.69
N LYS A 100 14.18 -10.54 -7.25
CA LYS A 100 15.07 -10.52 -8.42
C LYS A 100 14.37 -9.94 -9.65
N ALA A 101 13.17 -10.41 -9.96
CA ALA A 101 12.40 -9.97 -11.13
C ALA A 101 11.95 -8.49 -11.03
N THR A 102 11.84 -7.95 -9.83
CA THR A 102 11.46 -6.54 -9.56
C THR A 102 12.63 -5.65 -9.15
N CYS A 103 13.88 -6.06 -9.40
CA CYS A 103 15.08 -5.32 -8.99
C CYS A 103 15.05 -4.85 -7.52
N HIS A 104 14.49 -5.66 -6.63
CA HIS A 104 14.35 -5.39 -5.18
C HIS A 104 13.48 -4.17 -4.81
N VAL A 105 12.76 -3.55 -5.76
CA VAL A 105 11.97 -2.34 -5.50
C VAL A 105 10.95 -2.54 -4.37
N PHE A 106 10.27 -3.69 -4.35
CA PHE A 106 9.30 -4.01 -3.30
C PHE A 106 9.98 -4.23 -1.94
N ARG A 107 11.05 -5.01 -1.90
CA ARG A 107 11.85 -5.24 -0.68
C ARG A 107 12.34 -3.92 -0.09
N ASP A 108 12.86 -3.02 -0.94
CA ASP A 108 13.33 -1.71 -0.51
C ASP A 108 12.20 -0.82 0.03
N ALA A 109 10.98 -0.96 -0.50
CA ALA A 109 9.81 -0.23 -0.02
C ALA A 109 9.35 -0.71 1.36
N VAL A 110 9.34 -2.03 1.60
CA VAL A 110 8.71 -2.59 2.80
C VAL A 110 9.67 -2.78 3.98
N LYS A 111 10.99 -2.87 3.76
CA LYS A 111 12.00 -3.18 4.81
C LYS A 111 11.93 -2.24 6.01
N ASP A 112 11.57 -0.97 5.78
CA ASP A 112 11.47 0.07 6.81
C ASP A 112 10.03 0.25 7.37
N ILE A 113 9.08 -0.58 6.94
CA ILE A 113 7.72 -0.57 7.51
C ILE A 113 7.79 -1.21 8.90
N VAL A 114 7.89 -0.35 9.90
CA VAL A 114 7.95 -0.64 11.34
C VAL A 114 8.99 -1.71 11.69
N GLY A 115 8.62 -2.99 11.60
CA GLY A 115 9.48 -4.12 11.97
C GLY A 115 8.98 -5.44 11.41
N VAL A 116 9.81 -6.49 11.53
CA VAL A 116 9.51 -7.83 11.01
C VAL A 116 8.19 -8.36 11.56
N GLN A 117 7.91 -8.14 12.86
CA GLN A 117 6.68 -8.60 13.50
C GLN A 117 5.43 -8.01 12.84
N LEU A 118 5.45 -6.73 12.50
CA LEU A 118 4.34 -6.10 11.79
C LEU A 118 4.21 -6.64 10.37
N ARG A 119 5.34 -6.79 9.65
CA ARG A 119 5.34 -7.31 8.28
C ARG A 119 4.94 -8.78 8.17
N ASN A 120 5.11 -9.57 9.24
CA ASN A 120 4.56 -10.92 9.35
C ASN A 120 3.04 -10.97 9.45
N LEU A 121 2.39 -9.87 9.83
CA LEU A 121 0.93 -9.76 9.96
C LEU A 121 0.29 -8.96 8.83
N ALA A 122 0.93 -7.87 8.41
CA ALA A 122 0.42 -7.00 7.34
C ALA A 122 0.34 -7.77 6.03
N THR A 123 -0.84 -7.81 5.39
CA THR A 123 -1.07 -8.50 4.13
C THR A 123 -1.00 -7.54 2.95
N ILE A 124 -0.65 -8.07 1.78
CA ILE A 124 -0.60 -7.30 0.54
C ILE A 124 -1.99 -6.80 0.15
N GLY A 125 -3.03 -7.64 0.26
CA GLY A 125 -4.41 -7.28 -0.02
C GLY A 125 -4.91 -6.16 0.88
N GLY A 126 -4.64 -6.23 2.20
CA GLY A 126 -4.98 -5.17 3.13
C GLY A 126 -4.26 -3.85 2.82
N SER A 127 -2.99 -3.92 2.41
CA SER A 127 -2.19 -2.75 2.04
C SER A 127 -2.70 -2.08 0.75
N VAL A 128 -3.12 -2.86 -0.24
CA VAL A 128 -3.67 -2.37 -1.52
C VAL A 128 -5.09 -1.85 -1.33
N TYR A 129 -5.96 -2.61 -0.65
CA TYR A 129 -7.35 -2.23 -0.45
C TYR A 129 -7.52 -0.93 0.35
N SER A 130 -6.67 -0.71 1.36
CA SER A 130 -6.74 0.49 2.21
C SER A 130 -6.46 1.80 1.46
N ARG A 131 -5.77 1.75 0.33
CA ARG A 131 -5.43 2.90 -0.53
C ARG A 131 -4.87 4.09 0.25
N PHE A 132 -4.11 3.83 1.32
CA PHE A 132 -3.52 4.91 2.12
C PHE A 132 -2.56 5.75 1.27
N SER A 133 -2.70 7.07 1.39
CA SER A 133 -1.88 8.02 0.62
C SER A 133 -0.37 7.91 0.92
N PHE A 134 0.00 7.38 2.08
CA PHE A 134 1.38 7.16 2.51
C PHE A 134 1.91 5.76 2.24
N SER A 135 1.16 4.92 1.51
CA SER A 135 1.52 3.53 1.29
C SER A 135 2.78 3.38 0.45
N ASP A 136 3.84 2.85 1.06
CA ASP A 136 5.06 2.49 0.35
C ASP A 136 4.83 1.27 -0.56
N VAL A 137 3.92 0.37 -0.15
CA VAL A 137 3.50 -0.80 -0.93
C VAL A 137 2.87 -0.37 -2.26
N ILE A 138 1.86 0.50 -2.22
CA ILE A 138 1.19 0.98 -3.45
C ILE A 138 2.18 1.75 -4.33
N CYS A 139 3.00 2.62 -3.74
CA CYS A 139 4.00 3.38 -4.49
C CYS A 139 4.99 2.45 -5.22
N SER A 140 5.46 1.38 -4.57
CA SER A 140 6.39 0.42 -5.19
C SER A 140 5.74 -0.45 -6.27
N LEU A 141 4.46 -0.81 -6.12
CA LEU A 141 3.74 -1.60 -7.12
C LEU A 141 3.35 -0.80 -8.34
N LEU A 142 3.02 0.49 -8.19
CA LEU A 142 2.60 1.37 -9.29
C LEU A 142 3.70 1.67 -10.30
N CYS A 143 4.98 1.58 -9.94
CA CYS A 143 6.05 1.71 -10.94
C CYS A 143 6.25 0.44 -11.76
N LEU A 144 5.73 -0.70 -11.29
CA LEU A 144 5.72 -1.98 -11.99
C LEU A 144 4.44 -2.12 -12.84
N GLU A 145 4.42 -3.09 -13.75
CA GLU A 145 3.19 -3.52 -14.41
C GLU A 145 2.42 -4.44 -13.46
N CYS A 146 1.40 -3.89 -12.82
CA CYS A 146 0.67 -4.55 -11.74
C CYS A 146 -0.84 -4.42 -11.94
N ASP A 147 -1.55 -5.55 -11.83
CA ASP A 147 -3.01 -5.61 -11.83
C ASP A 147 -3.52 -6.10 -10.46
N VAL A 148 -4.77 -5.78 -10.18
CA VAL A 148 -5.49 -6.25 -9.00
C VAL A 148 -6.75 -6.98 -9.47
N GLN A 149 -6.96 -8.17 -8.97
CA GLN A 149 -8.22 -8.89 -9.14
C GLN A 149 -9.08 -8.67 -7.91
N THR A 150 -10.27 -8.17 -8.13
CA THR A 150 -11.29 -8.04 -7.10
C THR A 150 -12.52 -8.87 -7.45
N HIS A 151 -13.31 -9.20 -6.45
CA HIS A 151 -14.50 -10.02 -6.62
C HIS A 151 -15.55 -9.36 -7.53
N ALA A 152 -15.79 -8.05 -7.33
CA ALA A 152 -16.82 -7.32 -8.06
C ALA A 152 -16.38 -6.85 -9.46
N HIS A 153 -15.11 -6.47 -9.64
CA HIS A 153 -14.62 -5.86 -10.89
C HIS A 153 -13.76 -6.80 -11.74
N GLY A 154 -13.39 -8.00 -11.21
CA GLY A 154 -12.45 -8.87 -11.87
C GLY A 154 -11.03 -8.29 -11.87
N ARG A 155 -10.24 -8.59 -12.91
CA ARG A 155 -8.85 -8.12 -13.03
C ARG A 155 -8.78 -6.77 -13.75
N ILE A 156 -8.27 -5.75 -13.07
CA ILE A 156 -8.06 -4.39 -13.56
C ILE A 156 -6.65 -3.90 -13.17
N SER A 157 -6.14 -2.86 -13.83
CA SER A 157 -4.83 -2.32 -13.45
C SER A 157 -4.85 -1.73 -12.03
N LEU A 158 -3.72 -1.80 -11.31
CA LEU A 158 -3.62 -1.19 -9.99
C LEU A 158 -3.88 0.32 -10.04
N GLU A 159 -3.46 1.00 -11.12
CA GLU A 159 -3.66 2.43 -11.32
C GLU A 159 -5.17 2.77 -11.46
N GLU A 160 -5.90 1.95 -12.20
CA GLU A 160 -7.37 2.06 -12.28
C GLU A 160 -8.01 1.79 -10.92
N PHE A 161 -7.67 0.68 -10.27
CA PHE A 161 -8.21 0.29 -8.97
C PHE A 161 -8.11 1.39 -7.93
N ILE A 162 -6.96 2.05 -7.79
CA ILE A 162 -6.79 3.12 -6.79
C ILE A 162 -7.55 4.40 -7.11
N SER A 163 -7.97 4.59 -8.37
CA SER A 163 -8.77 5.75 -8.82
C SER A 163 -10.27 5.54 -8.69
N LEU A 164 -10.74 4.29 -8.55
CA LEU A 164 -12.16 3.99 -8.35
C LEU A 164 -12.67 4.56 -7.03
N PRO A 165 -13.95 4.92 -6.93
CA PRO A 165 -14.60 5.20 -5.65
C PRO A 165 -14.38 4.05 -4.65
N TYR A 166 -14.33 4.40 -3.35
CA TYR A 166 -14.20 3.36 -2.33
C TYR A 166 -15.50 2.57 -2.18
N GLU A 167 -15.45 1.31 -2.54
CA GLU A 167 -16.56 0.38 -2.46
C GLU A 167 -16.17 -0.85 -1.63
N LYS A 168 -17.18 -1.52 -1.07
CA LYS A 168 -16.96 -2.81 -0.41
C LYS A 168 -16.74 -3.89 -1.44
N ASP A 169 -15.52 -4.38 -1.47
CA ASP A 169 -15.11 -5.44 -2.36
C ASP A 169 -14.05 -6.33 -1.69
N ILE A 170 -13.74 -7.46 -2.28
CA ILE A 170 -12.69 -8.37 -1.85
C ILE A 170 -11.54 -8.27 -2.86
N VAL A 171 -10.38 -7.86 -2.42
CA VAL A 171 -9.14 -8.07 -3.19
C VAL A 171 -8.79 -9.55 -3.06
N GLU A 172 -8.73 -10.24 -4.19
CA GLU A 172 -8.42 -11.67 -4.27
C GLU A 172 -6.94 -11.89 -4.56
N TYR A 173 -6.44 -11.28 -5.64
CA TYR A 173 -5.07 -11.45 -6.09
C TYR A 173 -4.47 -10.13 -6.58
N ILE A 174 -3.15 -10.04 -6.47
CA ILE A 174 -2.32 -9.03 -7.10
C ILE A 174 -1.42 -9.73 -8.11
N TYR A 175 -1.39 -9.25 -9.36
CA TYR A 175 -0.56 -9.77 -10.44
C TYR A 175 0.57 -8.79 -10.72
N VAL A 176 1.80 -9.28 -10.74
CA VAL A 176 2.98 -8.46 -11.04
C VAL A 176 3.76 -9.12 -12.17
N LYS A 177 3.90 -8.43 -13.30
CA LYS A 177 4.62 -8.95 -14.46
C LYS A 177 6.13 -9.06 -14.20
N LYS A 178 6.75 -10.07 -14.75
CA LYS A 178 8.20 -10.30 -14.72
C LYS A 178 8.89 -9.51 -15.81
N THR A 179 8.97 -8.21 -15.66
CA THR A 179 9.62 -7.36 -16.65
C THR A 179 11.14 -7.40 -16.56
N ASN A 180 11.69 -7.72 -15.38
CA ASN A 180 13.13 -7.66 -15.08
C ASN A 180 13.76 -6.30 -15.42
N LEU A 181 12.95 -5.23 -15.46
CA LEU A 181 13.41 -3.88 -15.77
C LEU A 181 14.08 -3.23 -14.58
N PRO A 182 15.09 -2.37 -14.82
CA PRO A 182 15.70 -1.57 -13.76
C PRO A 182 14.66 -0.76 -13.00
N SER A 183 14.49 -1.09 -11.71
CA SER A 183 13.48 -0.48 -10.86
C SER A 183 14.08 -0.10 -9.51
N ALA A 184 13.62 1.00 -8.92
CA ALA A 184 14.12 1.46 -7.63
C ALA A 184 13.02 2.12 -6.79
N PHE A 185 13.19 2.06 -5.47
CA PHE A 185 12.36 2.78 -4.50
C PHE A 185 13.23 3.62 -3.57
N VAL A 186 12.72 4.78 -3.19
CA VAL A 186 13.32 5.67 -2.19
C VAL A 186 12.22 6.34 -1.36
N SER A 187 12.51 6.64 -0.11
CA SER A 187 11.59 7.40 0.75
C SER A 187 12.36 8.34 1.69
N VAL A 188 11.67 9.39 2.14
CA VAL A 188 12.11 10.26 3.22
C VAL A 188 11.15 10.11 4.39
N ARG A 189 11.70 9.88 5.58
CA ARG A 189 10.99 9.69 6.84
C ARG A 189 11.59 10.57 7.91
N LYS A 190 10.83 10.96 8.94
CA LYS A 190 11.36 11.71 10.10
C LYS A 190 12.21 10.82 11.01
N SER A 191 11.85 9.56 11.12
CA SER A 191 12.63 8.51 11.79
C SER A 191 12.55 7.21 11.01
N ALA A 192 13.44 6.26 11.29
CA ALA A 192 13.65 5.07 10.46
C ALA A 192 12.37 4.26 10.18
N THR A 193 11.46 4.16 11.13
CA THR A 193 10.25 3.34 11.03
C THR A 193 8.95 4.14 10.97
N ASP A 194 9.03 5.48 10.86
CA ASP A 194 7.85 6.35 10.73
C ASP A 194 7.25 6.21 9.33
N LEU A 195 6.03 6.70 9.15
CA LEU A 195 5.40 6.84 7.84
C LEU A 195 6.18 7.82 6.97
N SER A 196 6.20 7.57 5.66
CA SER A 196 6.92 8.40 4.72
C SER A 196 6.41 9.84 4.71
N VAL A 197 7.31 10.81 4.68
CA VAL A 197 7.03 12.22 4.37
C VAL A 197 6.75 12.37 2.89
N LEU A 198 7.57 11.70 2.07
CA LEU A 198 7.43 11.49 0.63
C LEU A 198 8.08 10.15 0.29
N ASN A 199 7.43 9.35 -0.54
CA ASN A 199 8.01 8.17 -1.15
C ASN A 199 7.93 8.25 -2.66
N ALA A 200 8.86 7.59 -3.32
CA ALA A 200 8.94 7.57 -4.77
C ALA A 200 9.54 6.26 -5.26
N SER A 201 9.08 5.82 -6.40
CA SER A 201 9.62 4.67 -7.14
C SER A 201 9.78 5.02 -8.62
N CYS A 202 10.61 4.27 -9.31
CA CYS A 202 10.85 4.45 -10.73
C CYS A 202 11.20 3.11 -11.37
N THR A 203 10.68 2.88 -12.57
CA THR A 203 11.11 1.81 -13.48
C THR A 203 11.54 2.43 -14.79
N LYS A 204 12.68 2.00 -15.32
CA LYS A 204 13.19 2.41 -16.62
C LYS A 204 12.72 1.43 -17.68
N TYR A 205 11.87 1.90 -18.60
CA TYR A 205 11.46 1.18 -19.80
C TYR A 205 12.41 1.49 -20.96
N ALA A 206 12.20 0.86 -22.11
CA ALA A 206 13.05 1.06 -23.28
C ALA A 206 12.97 2.50 -23.85
N ASP A 207 11.83 3.15 -23.71
CA ASP A 207 11.47 4.43 -24.30
C ASP A 207 11.10 5.52 -23.30
N HIS A 208 10.86 5.17 -22.03
CA HIS A 208 10.45 6.13 -21.00
C HIS A 208 10.82 5.69 -19.59
N TYR A 209 10.75 6.63 -18.64
CA TYR A 209 10.72 6.37 -17.21
C TYR A 209 9.28 6.39 -16.70
N ARG A 210 8.92 5.39 -15.90
CA ARG A 210 7.67 5.37 -15.14
C ARG A 210 7.96 5.67 -13.67
N PHE A 211 7.70 6.89 -13.25
CA PHE A 211 7.80 7.31 -11.85
C PHE A 211 6.46 7.11 -11.13
N CYS A 212 6.53 6.85 -9.83
CA CYS A 212 5.39 6.97 -8.94
C CYS A 212 5.77 7.78 -7.71
N PHE A 213 4.92 8.72 -7.29
CA PHE A 213 5.07 9.48 -6.05
C PHE A 213 3.86 9.26 -5.15
N GLY A 214 4.13 8.90 -3.89
CA GLY A 214 3.15 8.77 -2.81
C GLY A 214 3.53 9.59 -1.59
N ALA A 215 2.74 9.50 -0.53
CA ALA A 215 2.89 10.29 0.70
C ALA A 215 2.86 11.82 0.49
N ARG A 216 2.30 12.28 -0.60
CA ARG A 216 2.20 13.68 -1.02
C ARG A 216 0.93 14.42 -0.53
N PRO A 217 0.33 14.06 0.58
CA PRO A 217 -1.03 14.02 1.13
C PRO A 217 -2.15 13.91 0.08
N ALA A 218 -1.90 13.07 -0.92
CA ALA A 218 -2.87 12.63 -1.89
C ALA A 218 -2.52 11.20 -2.29
N ILE A 219 -3.42 10.48 -2.95
CA ILE A 219 -3.19 9.13 -3.43
C ILE A 219 -1.94 9.07 -4.32
N ALA A 220 -1.19 7.97 -4.25
CA ALA A 220 -0.01 7.78 -5.09
C ALA A 220 -0.38 7.92 -6.57
N LYS A 221 0.50 8.55 -7.36
CA LYS A 221 0.25 8.86 -8.78
C LYS A 221 1.45 8.53 -9.63
N VAL A 222 1.17 7.99 -10.80
CA VAL A 222 2.16 7.66 -11.83
C VAL A 222 2.42 8.87 -12.72
N TYR A 223 3.67 9.00 -13.15
CA TYR A 223 4.17 10.02 -14.08
C TYR A 223 5.10 9.32 -15.08
N ASN A 224 4.77 9.36 -16.35
CA ASN A 224 5.64 8.86 -17.41
C ASN A 224 6.40 10.04 -18.03
N CYS A 225 7.71 9.88 -18.21
CA CYS A 225 8.60 10.89 -18.77
C CYS A 225 9.50 10.27 -19.83
N ASP A 226 9.81 10.99 -20.89
CA ASP A 226 10.77 10.56 -21.88
C ASP A 226 12.18 10.45 -21.29
N LEU A 227 13.02 9.58 -21.87
CA LEU A 227 14.39 9.34 -21.35
C LEU A 227 15.26 10.60 -21.35
N ASP A 228 15.05 11.48 -22.34
CA ASP A 228 15.86 12.69 -22.54
C ASP A 228 15.24 13.92 -21.87
N HIS A 229 13.97 13.86 -21.46
CA HIS A 229 13.25 14.99 -20.87
C HIS A 229 12.39 14.57 -19.69
N ILE A 230 12.86 14.91 -18.51
CA ILE A 230 12.16 14.59 -17.25
C ILE A 230 11.49 15.85 -16.74
N ASP A 231 10.19 15.97 -17.01
CA ASP A 231 9.31 17.01 -16.48
C ASP A 231 8.26 16.39 -15.56
N LEU A 232 8.33 16.74 -14.27
CA LEU A 232 7.51 16.14 -13.21
C LEU A 232 6.76 17.24 -12.45
N ASP A 233 5.53 17.49 -12.86
CA ASP A 233 4.58 18.33 -12.09
C ASP A 233 3.89 17.49 -11.01
N VAL A 234 4.59 17.25 -9.90
CA VAL A 234 4.10 16.44 -8.78
C VAL A 234 3.36 17.33 -7.80
N TYR A 235 2.02 17.24 -7.82
CA TYR A 235 1.20 17.90 -6.79
C TYR A 235 1.57 17.42 -5.39
N CYS A 236 1.90 18.36 -4.51
CA CYS A 236 2.15 18.13 -3.09
C CYS A 236 1.23 19.02 -2.22
N ALA A 237 0.94 18.56 -1.01
CA ALA A 237 0.15 19.31 -0.03
C ALA A 237 0.79 19.25 1.37
N ASP A 238 0.27 20.07 2.27
CA ASP A 238 0.70 20.14 3.68
C ASP A 238 0.07 19.04 4.53
N ASN A 239 0.80 18.56 5.51
CA ASN A 239 0.26 17.84 6.66
C ASN A 239 1.25 17.91 7.84
N MET A 240 0.90 17.25 8.96
CA MET A 240 1.72 17.21 10.18
C MET A 240 3.16 16.68 9.98
N ARG A 241 3.43 15.99 8.86
CA ARG A 241 4.75 15.39 8.54
C ARG A 241 5.66 16.31 7.75
N GLY A 242 5.12 17.25 6.99
CA GLY A 242 5.92 18.17 6.19
C GLY A 242 5.05 19.16 5.42
N SER A 243 5.65 20.30 5.06
CA SER A 243 5.00 21.30 4.23
C SER A 243 5.02 20.91 2.75
N LYS A 244 4.17 21.57 1.97
CA LYS A 244 4.14 21.48 0.52
C LYS A 244 5.51 21.79 -0.09
N GLU A 245 6.09 22.94 0.27
CA GLU A 245 7.38 23.41 -0.26
C GLU A 245 8.52 22.43 0.05
N TYR A 246 8.49 21.81 1.24
CA TYR A 246 9.48 20.80 1.60
C TYR A 246 9.36 19.57 0.71
N ARG A 247 8.13 19.10 0.45
CA ARG A 247 7.89 17.96 -0.45
C ARG A 247 8.26 18.24 -1.89
N GLU A 248 7.98 19.44 -2.39
CA GLU A 248 8.37 19.86 -3.75
C GLU A 248 9.89 19.80 -3.93
N LYS A 249 10.65 20.27 -2.95
CA LYS A 249 12.13 20.12 -2.94
C LYS A 249 12.55 18.65 -2.86
N LEU A 250 11.83 17.83 -2.10
CA LEU A 250 12.12 16.39 -2.03
C LEU A 250 11.84 15.67 -3.34
N VAL A 251 10.83 16.06 -4.12
CA VAL A 251 10.55 15.47 -5.44
C VAL A 251 11.78 15.54 -6.31
N GLU A 252 12.41 16.70 -6.42
CA GLU A 252 13.65 16.88 -7.21
C GLU A 252 14.77 15.95 -6.73
N GLY A 253 15.07 15.98 -5.42
CA GLY A 253 16.13 15.16 -4.84
C GLY A 253 15.90 13.65 -4.96
N LEU A 254 14.63 13.19 -4.78
CA LEU A 254 14.29 11.78 -4.92
C LEU A 254 14.31 11.33 -6.39
N THR A 255 13.89 12.17 -7.32
CA THR A 255 13.99 11.90 -8.76
C THR A 255 15.43 11.64 -9.16
N GLN A 256 16.35 12.53 -8.81
CA GLN A 256 17.78 12.35 -9.10
C GLN A 256 18.36 11.08 -8.47
N LYS A 257 17.93 10.75 -7.24
CA LYS A 257 18.38 9.53 -6.56
C LYS A 257 17.84 8.26 -7.23
N LEU A 258 16.59 8.27 -7.70
CA LEU A 258 15.99 7.17 -8.44
C LEU A 258 16.69 6.95 -9.76
N LEU A 259 16.92 8.00 -10.54
CA LEU A 259 17.64 7.92 -11.82
C LEU A 259 19.01 7.27 -11.65
N ARG A 260 19.82 7.73 -10.68
CA ARG A 260 21.13 7.12 -10.39
C ARG A 260 21.03 5.64 -10.06
N LYS A 261 19.99 5.24 -9.31
CA LYS A 261 19.77 3.82 -8.96
C LYS A 261 19.38 3.00 -10.18
N VAL A 262 18.38 3.42 -10.95
CA VAL A 262 17.93 2.63 -12.12
C VAL A 262 18.99 2.56 -13.21
N GLU A 263 19.79 3.62 -13.41
CA GLU A 263 20.91 3.61 -14.33
C GLU A 263 22.05 2.68 -13.88
N SER A 264 22.28 2.54 -12.57
CA SER A 264 23.30 1.63 -12.05
C SER A 264 22.98 0.14 -12.26
N TYR A 265 21.74 -0.22 -12.56
CA TYR A 265 21.34 -1.59 -12.89
C TYR A 265 21.51 -1.93 -14.39
N VAL A 266 21.80 -0.94 -15.22
CA VAL A 266 21.95 -1.10 -16.68
C VAL A 266 23.42 -1.34 -17.09
N GLY A 267 24.36 -1.24 -16.12
CA GLY A 267 25.80 -1.39 -16.32
C GLY A 267 26.33 -2.82 -16.16
#